data_be81b142fdb6b5db0b919f58cbffea8f
#
_entry.id   be81b142fdb6b5db0b919f58cbffea8f
#
_cell.length_a   1.000
_cell.length_b   1.000
_cell.length_c   1.000
_cell.angle_alpha   90.00
_cell.angle_beta   90.00
_cell.angle_gamma   90.00
#
_symmetry.space_group_name_H-M   'P 1'
#
loop_
_entity.id
_entity.type
_entity.pdbx_description
1 polymer ?
#
loop_
_entity_poly.entity_id
_entity_poly.type
_entity_poly.pdbx_seq_one_letter_code
_entity_poly.pdbx_strand_id
1 'polypeptide(L)'
;MKKKVAIVGVTGSVGQEFVQSLKDHPWFEVTQIAASERSAGKKYVDSIKDPGGIIKWEVGGEIPEYIKEMTVKTIDEINTSELDLVFSAVESEAARDIETKLAKDVPVVSTSSAYRYEDDVPILIPGINDEQSELLEIQKKNRNWKGWVAPLPNCTTTGLAITMKPLYEKYGAKKVMMTSMQAISGGGRSPGVSAMDVTDNIIPYIPKEEEKVRKETRKILGKLKDGKIEPADIRISCTCTRVPVIDGHTESVFVETSQEIDPQTAKKTYEEYNKSISVMGLPSAPKDYYAVHDDPTRPQPRIDRNVGDGMTTTIGRLEKEELFDHGIKYMLFSHNKKMGSAKGAILLAEMLYKKDKI
;
A
#
# COMPACT_ATOMS: atom_id res chain seq x y z
N MET A 1 14.35 -23.37 1.21
CA MET A 1 14.58 -22.56 2.43
C MET A 1 13.73 -21.28 2.31
N LYS A 2 13.21 -20.75 3.42
CA LYS A 2 12.55 -19.45 3.41
C LYS A 2 13.60 -18.34 3.19
N LYS A 3 13.18 -17.25 2.54
CA LYS A 3 13.99 -16.04 2.40
C LYS A 3 14.07 -15.31 3.74
N LYS A 4 15.25 -14.91 4.14
CA LYS A 4 15.49 -14.19 5.39
C LYS A 4 15.20 -12.70 5.21
N VAL A 5 14.33 -12.16 6.04
CA VAL A 5 13.92 -10.76 5.92
C VAL A 5 14.13 -9.98 7.21
N ALA A 6 14.32 -8.69 7.07
CA ALA A 6 14.27 -7.75 8.19
C ALA A 6 13.04 -6.84 8.11
N ILE A 7 12.55 -6.39 9.28
CA ILE A 7 11.55 -5.32 9.39
C ILE A 7 12.22 -4.12 10.04
N VAL A 8 12.24 -2.99 9.33
CA VAL A 8 12.77 -1.72 9.81
C VAL A 8 11.61 -0.77 10.12
N GLY A 9 11.60 -0.14 11.28
CA GLY A 9 10.46 0.60 11.82
C GLY A 9 9.44 -0.31 12.51
N VAL A 10 9.89 -1.43 13.05
CA VAL A 10 9.08 -2.54 13.58
C VAL A 10 8.13 -2.14 14.71
N THR A 11 8.39 -1.07 15.46
CA THR A 11 7.58 -0.63 16.61
C THR A 11 6.40 0.28 16.21
N GLY A 12 6.39 0.81 14.99
CA GLY A 12 5.30 1.63 14.45
C GLY A 12 4.08 0.78 14.05
N SER A 13 2.94 1.43 13.78
CA SER A 13 1.69 0.73 13.43
C SER A 13 1.80 -0.13 12.16
N VAL A 14 2.52 0.34 11.14
CA VAL A 14 2.80 -0.42 9.91
C VAL A 14 3.80 -1.55 10.20
N GLY A 15 4.82 -1.30 11.02
CA GLY A 15 5.77 -2.33 11.47
C GLY A 15 5.08 -3.48 12.20
N GLN A 16 4.14 -3.17 13.08
CA GLN A 16 3.32 -4.16 13.80
C GLN A 16 2.44 -4.97 12.82
N GLU A 17 1.90 -4.34 11.78
CA GLU A 17 1.13 -5.04 10.75
C GLU A 17 2.03 -6.00 9.94
N PHE A 18 3.28 -5.64 9.65
CA PHE A 18 4.27 -6.58 9.08
C PHE A 18 4.51 -7.77 10.00
N VAL A 19 4.71 -7.53 11.30
CA VAL A 19 4.89 -8.59 12.29
C VAL A 19 3.73 -9.59 12.27
N GLN A 20 2.51 -9.09 12.26
CA GLN A 20 1.31 -9.93 12.24
C GLN A 20 1.17 -10.68 10.91
N SER A 21 1.40 -10.01 9.79
CA SER A 21 1.19 -10.57 8.45
C SER A 21 2.29 -11.55 8.02
N LEU A 22 3.49 -11.47 8.62
CA LEU A 22 4.59 -12.41 8.37
C LEU A 22 4.59 -13.61 9.32
N LYS A 23 3.65 -13.66 10.28
CA LYS A 23 3.48 -14.84 11.12
C LYS A 23 3.21 -16.06 10.25
N ASP A 24 4.04 -17.09 10.44
CA ASP A 24 3.95 -18.38 9.71
C ASP A 24 3.97 -18.26 8.18
N HIS A 25 4.52 -17.15 7.65
CA HIS A 25 4.57 -16.92 6.20
C HIS A 25 5.36 -18.05 5.50
N PRO A 26 4.84 -18.63 4.40
CA PRO A 26 5.46 -19.81 3.79
C PRO A 26 6.82 -19.52 3.13
N TRP A 27 7.04 -18.29 2.63
CA TRP A 27 8.24 -17.95 1.85
C TRP A 27 9.23 -17.06 2.59
N PHE A 28 8.78 -16.27 3.58
CA PHE A 28 9.62 -15.31 4.30
C PHE A 28 9.75 -15.67 5.79
N GLU A 29 10.94 -15.44 6.33
CA GLU A 29 11.26 -15.61 7.74
C GLU A 29 11.89 -14.33 8.28
N VAL A 30 11.28 -13.74 9.30
CA VAL A 30 11.83 -12.55 9.96
C VAL A 30 12.99 -12.97 10.85
N THR A 31 14.21 -12.54 10.51
CA THR A 31 15.43 -12.87 11.26
C THR A 31 16.06 -11.66 11.95
N GLN A 32 15.73 -10.44 11.52
CA GLN A 32 16.23 -9.21 12.12
C GLN A 32 15.10 -8.17 12.20
N ILE A 33 15.11 -7.36 13.24
CA ILE A 33 14.17 -6.26 13.43
C ILE A 33 14.90 -5.01 13.91
N ALA A 34 14.51 -3.85 13.40
CA ALA A 34 15.13 -2.59 13.79
C ALA A 34 14.10 -1.48 13.98
N ALA A 35 14.45 -0.54 14.86
CA ALA A 35 13.71 0.69 15.08
C ALA A 35 14.67 1.84 15.47
N SER A 36 14.13 2.96 15.98
CA SER A 36 14.92 4.07 16.48
C SER A 36 15.76 3.67 17.70
N GLU A 37 16.84 4.42 17.97
CA GLU A 37 17.72 4.22 19.14
C GLU A 37 16.96 4.11 20.47
N ARG A 38 15.82 4.79 20.61
CA ARG A 38 14.96 4.71 21.80
C ARG A 38 14.47 3.28 22.09
N SER A 39 14.31 2.48 21.05
CA SER A 39 13.80 1.10 21.10
C SER A 39 14.89 0.04 21.01
N ALA A 40 16.06 0.41 20.48
CA ALA A 40 17.18 -0.51 20.30
C ALA A 40 17.71 -1.09 21.62
N GLY A 41 18.22 -2.33 21.56
CA GLY A 41 18.73 -3.09 22.68
C GLY A 41 17.64 -3.74 23.56
N LYS A 42 16.37 -3.42 23.34
CA LYS A 42 15.24 -4.00 24.09
C LYS A 42 14.68 -5.23 23.36
N LYS A 43 14.05 -6.14 24.10
CA LYS A 43 13.17 -7.14 23.49
C LYS A 43 11.99 -6.45 22.81
N TYR A 44 11.48 -7.04 21.74
CA TYR A 44 10.38 -6.43 20.97
C TYR A 44 9.18 -6.08 21.87
N VAL A 45 8.74 -7.02 22.71
CA VAL A 45 7.60 -6.81 23.62
C VAL A 45 7.81 -5.62 24.57
N ASP A 46 9.03 -5.35 24.97
CA ASP A 46 9.38 -4.21 25.83
C ASP A 46 9.52 -2.91 25.05
N SER A 47 9.93 -2.99 23.79
CA SER A 47 10.13 -1.84 22.90
C SER A 47 8.83 -1.13 22.50
N ILE A 48 7.69 -1.85 22.58
CA ILE A 48 6.35 -1.32 22.27
C ILE A 48 5.54 -0.91 23.49
N LYS A 49 6.16 -0.94 24.70
CA LYS A 49 5.54 -0.40 25.93
C LYS A 49 5.69 1.12 26.00
N ASP A 50 4.67 1.79 26.50
CA ASP A 50 4.80 3.19 26.89
C ASP A 50 5.56 3.35 28.24
N PRO A 51 5.87 4.59 28.66
CA PRO A 51 6.55 4.81 29.94
C PRO A 51 5.82 4.27 31.16
N GLY A 52 4.50 4.07 31.07
CA GLY A 52 3.67 3.46 32.13
C GLY A 52 3.67 1.93 32.09
N GLY A 53 4.37 1.30 31.16
CA GLY A 53 4.44 -0.15 30.99
C GLY A 53 3.27 -0.76 30.20
N ILE A 54 2.39 0.07 29.63
CA ILE A 54 1.24 -0.39 28.83
C ILE A 54 1.73 -0.77 27.44
N ILE A 55 1.41 -2.01 27.01
CA ILE A 55 1.73 -2.50 25.68
C ILE A 55 0.88 -1.75 24.63
N LYS A 56 1.55 -1.15 23.64
CA LYS A 56 0.93 -0.43 22.52
C LYS A 56 0.89 -1.31 21.28
N TRP A 57 0.13 -2.39 21.35
CA TRP A 57 -0.15 -3.26 20.21
C TRP A 57 -1.44 -2.80 19.53
N GLU A 58 -1.34 -2.43 18.25
CA GLU A 58 -2.42 -1.78 17.48
C GLU A 58 -3.03 -2.69 16.41
N VAL A 59 -2.51 -3.89 16.29
CA VAL A 59 -2.98 -4.90 15.32
C VAL A 59 -3.86 -5.90 16.05
N GLY A 60 -4.85 -6.44 15.36
CA GLY A 60 -5.75 -7.44 15.94
C GLY A 60 -5.01 -8.71 16.34
N GLY A 61 -5.54 -9.39 17.39
CA GLY A 61 -4.96 -10.61 17.92
C GLY A 61 -3.80 -10.37 18.91
N GLU A 62 -3.14 -11.45 19.31
CA GLU A 62 -1.99 -11.41 20.21
C GLU A 62 -0.69 -11.16 19.44
N ILE A 63 0.30 -10.58 20.12
CA ILE A 63 1.66 -10.44 19.59
C ILE A 63 2.19 -11.84 19.28
N PRO A 64 2.63 -12.13 18.03
CA PRO A 64 3.16 -13.44 17.68
C PRO A 64 4.36 -13.85 18.52
N GLU A 65 4.41 -15.12 18.95
CA GLU A 65 5.48 -15.61 19.82
C GLU A 65 6.88 -15.46 19.22
N TYR A 66 7.01 -15.67 17.92
CA TYR A 66 8.31 -15.65 17.24
C TYR A 66 9.08 -14.33 17.40
N ILE A 67 8.36 -13.21 17.63
CA ILE A 67 8.98 -11.88 17.68
C ILE A 67 9.19 -11.36 19.11
N LYS A 68 8.43 -11.85 20.11
CA LYS A 68 8.40 -11.28 21.45
C LYS A 68 9.79 -11.09 22.06
N GLU A 69 10.64 -12.09 21.91
CA GLU A 69 11.97 -12.17 22.50
C GLU A 69 13.09 -11.65 21.58
N MET A 70 12.77 -11.29 20.32
CA MET A 70 13.77 -10.74 19.41
C MET A 70 14.27 -9.38 19.92
N THR A 71 15.59 -9.19 19.89
CA THR A 71 16.19 -7.90 20.24
C THR A 71 16.03 -6.92 19.08
N VAL A 72 15.46 -5.76 19.37
CA VAL A 72 15.36 -4.65 18.42
C VAL A 72 16.74 -4.05 18.21
N LYS A 73 17.21 -3.99 16.96
CA LYS A 73 18.48 -3.41 16.57
C LYS A 73 18.33 -1.93 16.21
N THR A 74 19.43 -1.21 16.18
CA THR A 74 19.55 0.03 15.41
C THR A 74 19.64 -0.29 13.92
N ILE A 75 19.49 0.73 13.06
CA ILE A 75 19.68 0.54 11.60
C ILE A 75 21.13 0.12 11.28
N ASP A 76 22.08 0.63 12.05
CA ASP A 76 23.52 0.38 11.84
C ASP A 76 23.93 -1.05 12.21
N GLU A 77 23.18 -1.69 13.08
CA GLU A 77 23.37 -3.08 13.52
C GLU A 77 22.70 -4.13 12.59
N ILE A 78 21.94 -3.69 11.58
CA ILE A 78 21.38 -4.61 10.59
C ILE A 78 22.49 -5.23 9.74
N ASN A 79 22.61 -6.55 9.80
CA ASN A 79 23.56 -7.30 8.97
C ASN A 79 22.90 -7.65 7.62
N THR A 80 23.12 -6.82 6.61
CA THR A 80 22.54 -6.99 5.27
C THR A 80 23.05 -8.23 4.55
N SER A 81 24.23 -8.74 4.90
CA SER A 81 24.82 -9.95 4.25
C SER A 81 24.07 -11.24 4.59
N GLU A 82 23.24 -11.23 5.63
CA GLU A 82 22.39 -12.35 6.07
C GLU A 82 20.95 -12.24 5.59
N LEU A 83 20.62 -11.23 4.80
CA LEU A 83 19.25 -10.92 4.38
C LEU A 83 19.06 -11.07 2.88
N ASP A 84 17.89 -11.53 2.49
CA ASP A 84 17.42 -11.52 1.11
C ASP A 84 16.59 -10.26 0.80
N LEU A 85 15.94 -9.66 1.82
CA LEU A 85 15.02 -8.53 1.65
C LEU A 85 14.85 -7.75 2.96
N VAL A 86 14.57 -6.45 2.83
CA VAL A 86 14.13 -5.59 3.95
C VAL A 86 12.74 -5.03 3.67
N PHE A 87 11.84 -5.14 4.64
CA PHE A 87 10.59 -4.39 4.69
C PHE A 87 10.81 -3.10 5.48
N SER A 88 10.60 -1.96 4.82
CA SER A 88 10.77 -0.64 5.42
C SER A 88 9.41 -0.02 5.78
N ALA A 89 9.22 0.24 7.07
CA ALA A 89 8.06 0.92 7.67
C ALA A 89 8.50 2.19 8.41
N VAL A 90 9.55 2.84 7.95
CA VAL A 90 10.07 4.09 8.55
C VAL A 90 9.33 5.31 8.03
N GLU A 91 9.29 6.35 8.84
CA GLU A 91 8.71 7.63 8.46
C GLU A 91 9.47 8.27 7.31
N SER A 92 8.75 8.98 6.43
CA SER A 92 9.30 9.47 5.14
C SER A 92 10.50 10.39 5.29
N GLU A 93 10.62 11.13 6.41
CA GLU A 93 11.73 12.04 6.66
C GLU A 93 13.08 11.29 6.84
N ALA A 94 13.05 10.16 7.57
CA ALA A 94 14.24 9.33 7.80
C ALA A 94 14.45 8.27 6.71
N ALA A 95 13.41 7.96 5.94
CA ALA A 95 13.40 6.83 5.03
C ALA A 95 14.46 6.94 3.93
N ARG A 96 14.72 8.14 3.41
CA ARG A 96 15.66 8.31 2.30
C ARG A 96 17.06 7.82 2.66
N ASP A 97 17.59 8.23 3.81
CA ASP A 97 18.94 7.87 4.22
C ASP A 97 19.04 6.39 4.60
N ILE A 98 18.05 5.91 5.35
CA ILE A 98 17.97 4.51 5.80
C ILE A 98 17.85 3.55 4.61
N GLU A 99 16.91 3.81 3.71
CA GLU A 99 16.66 2.96 2.54
C GLU A 99 17.82 3.02 1.54
N THR A 100 18.46 4.20 1.37
CA THR A 100 19.71 4.33 0.58
C THR A 100 20.80 3.43 1.14
N LYS A 101 21.00 3.44 2.45
CA LYS A 101 22.03 2.64 3.11
C LYS A 101 21.80 1.16 2.88
N LEU A 102 20.57 0.69 3.11
CA LEU A 102 20.21 -0.73 2.97
C LEU A 102 20.24 -1.19 1.51
N ALA A 103 19.70 -0.40 0.58
CA ALA A 103 19.61 -0.76 -0.83
C ALA A 103 20.96 -0.90 -1.56
N LYS A 104 22.03 -0.38 -0.99
CA LYS A 104 23.40 -0.65 -1.49
C LYS A 104 23.73 -2.14 -1.53
N ASP A 105 23.19 -2.91 -0.58
CA ASP A 105 23.53 -4.31 -0.39
C ASP A 105 22.34 -5.28 -0.58
N VAL A 106 21.11 -4.87 -0.24
CA VAL A 106 19.94 -5.75 -0.17
C VAL A 106 18.69 -5.07 -0.74
N PRO A 107 17.78 -5.77 -1.42
CA PRO A 107 16.48 -5.26 -1.83
C PRO A 107 15.67 -4.67 -0.68
N VAL A 108 14.93 -3.57 -0.94
CA VAL A 108 14.05 -2.91 0.04
C VAL A 108 12.66 -2.72 -0.54
N VAL A 109 11.65 -3.32 0.06
CA VAL A 109 10.25 -2.98 -0.19
C VAL A 109 9.80 -1.97 0.85
N SER A 110 9.33 -0.80 0.39
CA SER A 110 9.08 0.36 1.24
C SER A 110 7.60 0.77 1.26
N THR A 111 7.12 1.18 2.43
CA THR A 111 5.83 1.85 2.58
C THR A 111 5.96 3.37 2.61
N SER A 112 7.19 3.89 2.61
CA SER A 112 7.51 5.32 2.64
C SER A 112 7.33 6.01 1.28
N SER A 113 7.17 7.33 1.29
CA SER A 113 7.10 8.14 0.07
C SER A 113 8.45 8.65 -0.44
N ALA A 114 9.55 8.37 0.25
CA ALA A 114 10.86 8.99 0.01
C ALA A 114 11.40 8.81 -1.42
N TYR A 115 11.09 7.70 -2.06
CA TYR A 115 11.59 7.34 -3.39
C TYR A 115 10.52 7.38 -4.51
N ARG A 116 9.24 7.60 -4.20
CA ARG A 116 8.13 7.46 -5.17
C ARG A 116 8.26 8.34 -6.41
N TYR A 117 8.97 9.47 -6.31
CA TYR A 117 9.01 10.46 -7.38
C TYR A 117 10.32 10.46 -8.19
N GLU A 118 11.22 9.53 -7.89
CA GLU A 118 12.45 9.34 -8.66
C GLU A 118 12.14 8.69 -10.02
N ASP A 119 12.86 9.06 -11.06
CA ASP A 119 12.62 8.57 -12.43
C ASP A 119 12.91 7.07 -12.58
N ASP A 120 13.92 6.57 -11.87
CA ASP A 120 14.36 5.18 -11.89
C ASP A 120 13.71 4.29 -10.83
N VAL A 121 12.67 4.77 -10.16
CA VAL A 121 11.96 4.03 -9.11
C VAL A 121 10.51 3.82 -9.50
N PRO A 122 10.03 2.57 -9.67
CA PRO A 122 8.62 2.30 -9.90
C PRO A 122 7.82 2.46 -8.61
N ILE A 123 6.55 2.86 -8.71
CA ILE A 123 5.57 2.75 -7.63
C ILE A 123 4.72 1.51 -7.94
N LEU A 124 4.86 0.44 -7.17
CA LEU A 124 4.28 -0.85 -7.53
C LEU A 124 3.04 -1.21 -6.70
N ILE A 125 1.99 -1.64 -7.39
CA ILE A 125 0.84 -2.34 -6.82
C ILE A 125 0.81 -3.73 -7.46
N PRO A 126 0.97 -4.80 -6.68
CA PRO A 126 1.00 -6.17 -7.21
C PRO A 126 -0.27 -6.50 -8.00
N GLY A 127 -0.10 -7.01 -9.22
CA GLY A 127 -1.20 -7.35 -10.11
C GLY A 127 -1.77 -6.17 -10.93
N ILE A 128 -1.27 -4.95 -10.72
CA ILE A 128 -1.77 -3.75 -11.41
C ILE A 128 -0.76 -3.22 -12.43
N ASN A 129 0.51 -3.13 -12.07
CA ASN A 129 1.57 -2.57 -12.92
C ASN A 129 2.88 -3.34 -12.79
N ASP A 130 2.78 -4.66 -12.76
CA ASP A 130 3.90 -5.59 -12.53
C ASP A 130 5.04 -5.44 -13.54
N GLU A 131 4.74 -5.01 -14.78
CA GLU A 131 5.71 -4.75 -15.84
C GLU A 131 6.67 -3.61 -15.49
N GLN A 132 6.25 -2.66 -14.67
CA GLN A 132 7.10 -1.57 -14.21
C GLN A 132 8.21 -2.06 -13.27
N SER A 133 8.14 -3.28 -12.75
CA SER A 133 9.20 -3.88 -11.93
C SER A 133 10.53 -4.05 -12.67
N GLU A 134 10.52 -4.02 -14.01
CA GLU A 134 11.76 -4.03 -14.81
C GLU A 134 12.64 -2.80 -14.55
N LEU A 135 12.05 -1.70 -14.10
CA LEU A 135 12.77 -0.49 -13.72
C LEU A 135 13.73 -0.72 -12.53
N LEU A 136 13.50 -1.73 -11.69
CA LEU A 136 14.38 -2.06 -10.56
C LEU A 136 15.80 -2.43 -11.01
N GLU A 137 15.94 -3.11 -12.15
CA GLU A 137 17.28 -3.45 -12.69
C GLU A 137 17.98 -2.21 -13.25
N ILE A 138 17.23 -1.27 -13.79
CA ILE A 138 17.76 0.04 -14.25
C ILE A 138 18.20 0.85 -13.04
N GLN A 139 17.41 0.87 -11.96
CA GLN A 139 17.74 1.52 -10.69
C GLN A 139 19.06 1.02 -10.13
N LYS A 140 19.26 -0.31 -10.05
CA LYS A 140 20.52 -0.93 -9.59
C LYS A 140 21.72 -0.41 -10.37
N LYS A 141 21.61 -0.40 -11.69
CA LYS A 141 22.69 0.09 -12.58
C LYS A 141 22.98 1.58 -12.37
N ASN A 142 21.93 2.42 -12.37
CA ASN A 142 22.07 3.86 -12.25
C ASN A 142 22.68 4.27 -10.91
N ARG A 143 22.37 3.54 -9.85
CA ARG A 143 22.79 3.86 -8.47
C ARG A 143 24.02 3.07 -8.01
N ASN A 144 24.49 2.11 -8.81
CA ASN A 144 25.54 1.18 -8.44
C ASN A 144 25.25 0.46 -7.11
N TRP A 145 24.01 -0.04 -6.99
CA TRP A 145 23.52 -0.80 -5.85
C TRP A 145 23.42 -2.29 -6.17
N LYS A 146 23.57 -3.15 -5.17
CA LYS A 146 23.27 -4.59 -5.29
C LYS A 146 21.78 -4.86 -5.15
N GLY A 147 21.12 -4.11 -4.27
CA GLY A 147 19.66 -4.12 -4.09
C GLY A 147 18.97 -3.00 -4.86
N TRP A 148 17.76 -2.72 -4.45
CA TRP A 148 16.86 -1.67 -5.00
C TRP A 148 15.86 -1.22 -3.94
N VAL A 149 15.16 -0.12 -4.20
CA VAL A 149 14.00 0.32 -3.42
C VAL A 149 12.74 0.23 -4.29
N ALA A 150 11.76 -0.53 -3.84
CA ALA A 150 10.43 -0.64 -4.45
C ALA A 150 9.36 -0.12 -3.48
N PRO A 151 8.93 1.14 -3.61
CA PRO A 151 7.89 1.70 -2.77
C PRO A 151 6.48 1.27 -3.25
N LEU A 152 5.59 1.03 -2.28
CA LEU A 152 4.16 1.04 -2.51
C LEU A 152 3.67 2.49 -2.68
N PRO A 153 2.51 2.71 -3.31
CA PRO A 153 1.89 4.03 -3.35
C PRO A 153 1.37 4.48 -1.98
N ASN A 154 0.90 5.72 -1.94
CA ASN A 154 0.03 6.20 -0.89
C ASN A 154 -1.21 5.31 -0.74
N CYS A 155 -1.70 5.12 0.49
CA CYS A 155 -2.79 4.19 0.78
C CYS A 155 -4.12 4.55 0.09
N THR A 156 -4.41 5.84 -0.09
CA THR A 156 -5.57 6.32 -0.87
C THR A 156 -5.34 6.05 -2.35
N THR A 157 -4.16 6.40 -2.88
CA THR A 157 -3.79 6.10 -4.26
C THR A 157 -3.93 4.61 -4.60
N THR A 158 -3.65 3.72 -3.63
CA THR A 158 -3.77 2.26 -3.84
C THR A 158 -5.19 1.87 -4.25
N GLY A 159 -6.21 2.27 -3.49
CA GLY A 159 -7.62 1.96 -3.80
C GLY A 159 -8.05 2.53 -5.14
N LEU A 160 -7.73 3.80 -5.39
CA LEU A 160 -8.05 4.47 -6.64
C LEU A 160 -7.37 3.78 -7.85
N ALA A 161 -6.06 3.56 -7.81
CA ALA A 161 -5.32 2.98 -8.92
C ALA A 161 -5.78 1.54 -9.25
N ILE A 162 -6.07 0.73 -8.23
CA ILE A 162 -6.63 -0.61 -8.38
C ILE A 162 -7.94 -0.55 -9.18
N THR A 163 -8.89 0.30 -8.78
CA THR A 163 -10.19 0.37 -9.44
C THR A 163 -10.13 1.07 -10.80
N MET A 164 -9.20 2.00 -10.99
CA MET A 164 -9.02 2.71 -12.24
C MET A 164 -8.34 1.88 -13.33
N LYS A 165 -7.50 0.91 -12.99
CA LYS A 165 -6.72 0.12 -13.98
C LYS A 165 -7.62 -0.53 -15.04
N PRO A 166 -8.68 -1.29 -14.69
CA PRO A 166 -9.57 -1.88 -15.68
C PRO A 166 -10.30 -0.86 -16.55
N LEU A 167 -10.74 0.25 -15.95
CA LEU A 167 -11.45 1.30 -16.69
C LEU A 167 -10.52 2.07 -17.63
N TYR A 168 -9.29 2.33 -17.20
CA TYR A 168 -8.29 3.02 -18.01
C TYR A 168 -7.88 2.19 -19.23
N GLU A 169 -7.61 0.91 -19.04
CA GLU A 169 -7.16 0.04 -20.13
C GLU A 169 -8.25 -0.30 -21.15
N LYS A 170 -9.46 -0.61 -20.67
CA LYS A 170 -10.54 -1.06 -21.56
C LYS A 170 -11.34 0.09 -22.19
N TYR A 171 -11.54 1.19 -21.44
CA TYR A 171 -12.47 2.25 -21.86
C TYR A 171 -11.80 3.62 -22.01
N GLY A 172 -10.50 3.71 -21.75
CA GLY A 172 -9.74 4.94 -21.91
C GLY A 172 -10.22 6.03 -20.96
N ALA A 173 -10.12 5.81 -19.64
CA ALA A 173 -10.46 6.83 -18.66
C ALA A 173 -9.64 8.11 -18.87
N LYS A 174 -10.30 9.27 -18.97
CA LYS A 174 -9.71 10.59 -19.28
C LYS A 174 -9.69 11.54 -18.10
N LYS A 175 -10.79 11.56 -17.35
CA LYS A 175 -10.94 12.46 -16.19
C LYS A 175 -11.47 11.68 -15.01
N VAL A 176 -10.97 12.02 -13.83
CA VAL A 176 -11.42 11.46 -12.56
C VAL A 176 -11.66 12.60 -11.58
N MET A 177 -12.80 12.57 -10.94
CA MET A 177 -13.09 13.35 -9.76
C MET A 177 -13.28 12.38 -8.59
N MET A 178 -12.54 12.59 -7.49
CA MET A 178 -12.56 11.69 -6.34
C MET A 178 -12.61 12.46 -5.03
N THR A 179 -13.44 11.99 -4.10
CA THR A 179 -13.41 12.44 -2.71
C THR A 179 -13.13 11.25 -1.82
N SER A 180 -12.08 11.35 -1.00
CA SER A 180 -11.73 10.29 -0.04
C SER A 180 -12.19 10.62 1.38
N MET A 181 -12.74 9.62 2.05
CA MET A 181 -13.08 9.59 3.45
C MET A 181 -12.08 8.66 4.15
N GLN A 182 -10.98 9.26 4.62
CA GLN A 182 -9.83 8.49 5.12
C GLN A 182 -9.93 8.19 6.60
N ALA A 183 -9.61 6.95 6.95
CA ALA A 183 -9.57 6.46 8.32
C ALA A 183 -8.48 7.13 9.17
N ILE A 184 -8.69 7.19 10.47
CA ILE A 184 -7.78 7.78 11.47
C ILE A 184 -6.39 7.14 11.41
N SER A 185 -6.34 5.81 11.29
CA SER A 185 -5.08 5.06 11.24
C SER A 185 -4.14 5.45 10.09
N GLY A 186 -4.67 6.09 9.04
CA GLY A 186 -3.85 6.63 7.94
C GLY A 186 -2.95 7.80 8.35
N GLY A 187 -3.22 8.45 9.49
CA GLY A 187 -2.37 9.50 10.05
C GLY A 187 -1.15 8.96 10.82
N GLY A 188 -1.00 7.65 10.93
CA GLY A 188 0.04 7.03 11.76
C GLY A 188 -0.21 7.24 13.25
N ARG A 189 0.80 6.93 14.05
CA ARG A 189 0.72 7.03 15.51
C ARG A 189 1.33 8.31 16.07
N SER A 190 2.38 8.80 15.45
CA SER A 190 3.09 9.98 15.93
C SER A 190 3.37 10.93 14.74
N PRO A 191 2.86 12.16 14.74
CA PRO A 191 1.97 12.73 15.77
C PRO A 191 0.56 12.10 15.81
N GLY A 192 0.13 11.37 14.76
CA GLY A 192 -1.19 10.75 14.69
C GLY A 192 -2.32 11.75 14.43
N VAL A 193 -3.55 11.28 14.67
CA VAL A 193 -4.76 12.11 14.65
C VAL A 193 -5.35 12.07 16.05
N SER A 194 -5.51 13.26 16.66
CA SER A 194 -6.15 13.36 17.97
C SER A 194 -7.61 12.89 17.88
N ALA A 195 -8.05 12.09 18.86
CA ALA A 195 -9.43 11.65 18.93
C ALA A 195 -10.41 12.85 19.05
N MET A 196 -10.01 13.91 19.76
CA MET A 196 -10.81 15.11 19.90
C MET A 196 -10.96 15.90 18.61
N ASP A 197 -9.98 15.81 17.70
CA ASP A 197 -10.03 16.55 16.45
C ASP A 197 -10.97 15.88 15.42
N VAL A 198 -11.20 14.57 15.54
CA VAL A 198 -11.95 13.78 14.54
C VAL A 198 -13.28 13.25 15.06
N THR A 199 -13.50 13.19 16.39
CA THR A 199 -14.79 12.78 16.95
C THR A 199 -15.82 13.86 16.69
N ASP A 200 -17.00 13.47 16.17
CA ASP A 200 -18.07 14.38 15.79
C ASP A 200 -17.61 15.47 14.79
N ASN A 201 -16.62 15.14 13.92
CA ASN A 201 -16.01 16.09 13.01
C ASN A 201 -15.51 15.41 11.72
N ILE A 202 -15.38 16.20 10.65
CA ILE A 202 -14.68 15.85 9.41
C ILE A 202 -13.58 16.89 9.18
N ILE A 203 -12.33 16.42 9.07
CA ILE A 203 -11.23 17.32 8.71
C ILE A 203 -11.14 17.35 7.17
N PRO A 204 -11.39 18.52 6.53
CA PRO A 204 -11.55 18.58 5.06
C PRO A 204 -10.24 18.63 4.28
N TYR A 205 -9.10 18.50 4.95
CA TYR A 205 -7.77 18.59 4.34
C TYR A 205 -6.75 17.68 5.01
N ILE A 206 -5.98 16.96 4.20
CA ILE A 206 -4.82 16.19 4.63
C ILE A 206 -3.60 16.73 3.87
N PRO A 207 -2.54 17.21 4.54
CA PRO A 207 -1.40 17.86 3.89
C PRO A 207 -0.75 16.99 2.81
N LYS A 208 -0.58 17.54 1.60
CA LYS A 208 0.06 16.91 0.43
C LYS A 208 -0.64 15.65 -0.11
N GLU A 209 -1.77 15.22 0.47
CA GLU A 209 -2.42 13.97 0.10
C GLU A 209 -2.96 14.00 -1.33
N GLU A 210 -3.65 15.07 -1.70
CA GLU A 210 -4.20 15.24 -3.05
C GLU A 210 -3.10 15.28 -4.14
N GLU A 211 -1.95 15.88 -3.82
CA GLU A 211 -0.81 15.90 -4.74
C GLU A 211 -0.26 14.49 -4.99
N LYS A 212 -0.14 13.68 -3.91
CA LYS A 212 0.26 12.27 -4.01
C LYS A 212 -0.72 11.49 -4.87
N VAL A 213 -2.01 11.57 -4.61
CA VAL A 213 -3.05 10.87 -5.38
C VAL A 213 -2.91 11.19 -6.87
N ARG A 214 -2.82 12.47 -7.24
CA ARG A 214 -2.69 12.87 -8.65
C ARG A 214 -1.43 12.35 -9.32
N LYS A 215 -0.27 12.51 -8.68
CA LYS A 215 1.03 12.13 -9.25
C LYS A 215 1.21 10.62 -9.31
N GLU A 216 0.92 9.95 -8.21
CA GLU A 216 1.16 8.52 -8.08
C GLU A 216 0.21 7.70 -8.96
N THR A 217 -1.10 8.04 -9.03
CA THR A 217 -2.05 7.35 -9.91
C THR A 217 -1.60 7.43 -11.38
N ARG A 218 -1.16 8.61 -11.84
CA ARG A 218 -0.66 8.77 -13.21
C ARG A 218 0.60 7.96 -13.47
N LYS A 219 1.50 7.86 -12.50
CA LYS A 219 2.72 7.04 -12.61
C LYS A 219 2.39 5.55 -12.65
N ILE A 220 1.50 5.08 -11.78
CA ILE A 220 1.09 3.66 -11.70
C ILE A 220 0.38 3.22 -12.99
N LEU A 221 -0.55 4.03 -13.51
CA LEU A 221 -1.27 3.75 -14.76
C LEU A 221 -0.45 4.08 -16.01
N GLY A 222 0.75 4.62 -15.84
CA GLY A 222 1.68 4.95 -16.92
C GLY A 222 2.31 3.72 -17.57
N LYS A 223 3.12 3.95 -18.59
CA LYS A 223 3.81 2.89 -19.33
C LYS A 223 5.31 2.99 -19.18
N LEU A 224 5.96 1.85 -18.98
CA LEU A 224 7.43 1.78 -19.02
C LEU A 224 7.90 1.95 -20.48
N LYS A 225 8.70 2.96 -20.74
CA LYS A 225 9.24 3.28 -22.06
C LYS A 225 10.65 3.86 -21.89
N ASP A 226 11.61 3.34 -22.65
CA ASP A 226 13.00 3.83 -22.69
C ASP A 226 13.64 4.00 -21.30
N GLY A 227 13.35 3.07 -20.38
CA GLY A 227 13.91 3.06 -19.03
C GLY A 227 13.29 4.07 -18.07
N LYS A 228 12.14 4.64 -18.41
CA LYS A 228 11.36 5.57 -17.58
C LYS A 228 9.88 5.24 -17.63
N ILE A 229 9.13 5.68 -16.63
CA ILE A 229 7.67 5.60 -16.66
C ILE A 229 7.12 6.89 -17.27
N GLU A 230 6.51 6.77 -18.44
CA GLU A 230 5.70 7.81 -19.06
C GLU A 230 4.34 7.85 -18.36
N PRO A 231 4.01 8.94 -17.62
CA PRO A 231 2.78 9.00 -16.85
C PRO A 231 1.54 8.91 -17.72
N ALA A 232 0.49 8.26 -17.24
CA ALA A 232 -0.80 8.18 -17.92
C ALA A 232 -1.37 9.59 -18.21
N ASP A 233 -1.94 9.76 -19.40
CA ASP A 233 -2.65 10.99 -19.77
C ASP A 233 -4.08 10.97 -19.23
N ILE A 234 -4.20 11.19 -17.94
CA ILE A 234 -5.46 11.26 -17.22
C ILE A 234 -5.46 12.50 -16.32
N ARG A 235 -6.58 13.24 -16.28
CA ARG A 235 -6.77 14.38 -15.39
C ARG A 235 -7.45 13.91 -14.11
N ILE A 236 -6.89 14.25 -12.97
CA ILE A 236 -7.42 13.84 -11.66
C ILE A 236 -7.64 15.08 -10.81
N SER A 237 -8.87 15.26 -10.36
CA SER A 237 -9.24 16.22 -9.30
C SER A 237 -9.67 15.43 -8.08
N CYS A 238 -9.12 15.76 -6.92
CA CYS A 238 -9.46 15.04 -5.69
C CYS A 238 -9.55 15.96 -4.48
N THR A 239 -10.39 15.58 -3.53
CA THR A 239 -10.52 16.17 -2.19
C THR A 239 -10.29 15.07 -1.17
N CYS A 240 -9.31 15.25 -0.29
CA CYS A 240 -8.93 14.23 0.70
C CYS A 240 -9.31 14.67 2.10
N THR A 241 -10.22 13.94 2.73
CA THR A 241 -10.77 14.25 4.05
C THR A 241 -10.41 13.17 5.08
N ARG A 242 -10.37 13.53 6.37
CA ARG A 242 -10.25 12.60 7.48
C ARG A 242 -11.61 12.48 8.18
N VAL A 243 -12.03 11.23 8.40
CA VAL A 243 -13.34 10.91 9.02
C VAL A 243 -13.14 10.00 10.25
N PRO A 244 -14.11 9.92 11.18
CA PRO A 244 -14.03 9.12 12.40
C PRO A 244 -14.22 7.62 12.13
N VAL A 245 -13.44 7.07 11.20
CA VAL A 245 -13.34 5.64 10.87
C VAL A 245 -11.98 5.15 11.30
N ILE A 246 -11.90 4.01 11.98
CA ILE A 246 -10.63 3.48 12.51
C ILE A 246 -9.70 3.06 11.39
N ASP A 247 -10.12 2.13 10.52
CA ASP A 247 -9.34 1.55 9.45
C ASP A 247 -10.14 1.50 8.15
N GLY A 248 -9.43 1.68 7.03
CA GLY A 248 -9.92 1.61 5.66
C GLY A 248 -10.37 2.97 5.11
N HIS A 249 -10.02 3.22 3.85
CA HIS A 249 -10.41 4.43 3.13
C HIS A 249 -11.59 4.13 2.22
N THR A 250 -12.61 4.97 2.30
CA THR A 250 -13.73 4.96 1.36
C THR A 250 -13.53 6.13 0.39
N GLU A 251 -13.78 5.90 -0.89
CA GLU A 251 -13.64 6.92 -1.92
C GLU A 251 -14.87 6.96 -2.80
N SER A 252 -15.39 8.15 -3.04
CA SER A 252 -16.40 8.43 -4.06
C SER A 252 -15.70 8.84 -5.34
N VAL A 253 -15.90 8.10 -6.42
CA VAL A 253 -15.15 8.24 -7.67
C VAL A 253 -16.12 8.45 -8.83
N PHE A 254 -15.84 9.47 -9.65
CA PHE A 254 -16.53 9.79 -10.90
C PHE A 254 -15.51 9.75 -12.02
N VAL A 255 -15.80 9.03 -13.07
CA VAL A 255 -14.86 8.78 -14.19
C VAL A 255 -15.50 9.13 -15.51
N GLU A 256 -14.82 9.96 -16.30
CA GLU A 256 -15.09 10.13 -17.73
C GLU A 256 -14.24 9.14 -18.53
N THR A 257 -14.85 8.42 -19.43
CA THR A 257 -14.19 7.46 -20.33
C THR A 257 -14.25 7.92 -21.79
N SER A 258 -13.37 7.36 -22.64
CA SER A 258 -13.40 7.62 -24.09
C SER A 258 -14.52 6.87 -24.80
N GLN A 259 -14.89 5.73 -24.25
CA GLN A 259 -15.91 4.83 -24.79
C GLN A 259 -17.08 4.78 -23.82
N GLU A 260 -18.27 4.57 -24.34
CA GLU A 260 -19.44 4.38 -23.51
C GLU A 260 -19.30 3.11 -22.65
N ILE A 261 -19.69 3.22 -21.41
CA ILE A 261 -19.69 2.13 -20.43
C ILE A 261 -20.95 2.21 -19.58
N ASP A 262 -21.63 1.09 -19.44
CA ASP A 262 -22.75 0.95 -18.50
C ASP A 262 -22.30 0.23 -17.21
N PRO A 263 -23.05 0.35 -16.10
CA PRO A 263 -22.69 -0.25 -14.83
C PRO A 263 -22.52 -1.77 -14.86
N GLN A 264 -23.32 -2.49 -15.63
CA GLN A 264 -23.24 -3.95 -15.73
C GLN A 264 -21.98 -4.39 -16.49
N THR A 265 -21.62 -3.68 -17.53
CA THR A 265 -20.39 -3.89 -18.29
C THR A 265 -19.16 -3.58 -17.42
N ALA A 266 -19.19 -2.52 -16.63
CA ALA A 266 -18.13 -2.21 -15.67
C ALA A 266 -17.99 -3.32 -14.61
N LYS A 267 -19.08 -3.80 -14.03
CA LYS A 267 -19.09 -4.91 -13.07
C LYS A 267 -18.43 -6.17 -13.67
N LYS A 268 -18.85 -6.59 -14.86
CA LYS A 268 -18.24 -7.72 -15.57
C LYS A 268 -16.75 -7.52 -15.81
N THR A 269 -16.32 -6.29 -16.10
CA THR A 269 -14.91 -5.97 -16.28
C THR A 269 -14.09 -6.26 -15.03
N TYR A 270 -14.55 -5.85 -13.85
CA TYR A 270 -13.87 -6.18 -12.59
C TYR A 270 -13.86 -7.68 -12.30
N GLU A 271 -14.96 -8.38 -12.57
CA GLU A 271 -15.05 -9.84 -12.43
C GLU A 271 -14.09 -10.60 -13.37
N GLU A 272 -13.90 -10.10 -14.59
CA GLU A 272 -12.95 -10.65 -15.56
C GLU A 272 -11.50 -10.41 -15.12
N TYR A 273 -11.20 -9.22 -14.59
CA TYR A 273 -9.87 -8.90 -14.07
C TYR A 273 -9.49 -9.79 -12.88
N ASN A 274 -10.42 -10.16 -12.01
CA ASN A 274 -10.17 -11.14 -10.95
C ASN A 274 -9.54 -12.44 -11.46
N LYS A 275 -9.91 -12.87 -12.68
CA LYS A 275 -9.42 -14.12 -13.29
C LYS A 275 -8.05 -13.99 -13.94
N SER A 276 -7.63 -12.77 -14.28
CA SER A 276 -6.42 -12.50 -15.04
C SER A 276 -5.28 -11.85 -14.25
N ILE A 277 -5.54 -11.45 -13.00
CA ILE A 277 -4.54 -10.81 -12.15
C ILE A 277 -3.38 -11.77 -11.85
N SER A 278 -2.16 -11.32 -12.14
CA SER A 278 -0.92 -12.11 -12.09
C SER A 278 -0.54 -12.65 -10.70
N VAL A 279 -1.04 -11.99 -9.65
CA VAL A 279 -0.71 -12.36 -8.26
C VAL A 279 -1.66 -13.38 -7.64
N MET A 280 -2.70 -13.80 -8.36
CA MET A 280 -3.61 -14.82 -7.85
C MET A 280 -2.87 -16.13 -7.58
N GLY A 281 -3.13 -16.70 -6.39
CA GLY A 281 -2.43 -17.88 -5.92
C GLY A 281 -1.12 -17.63 -5.18
N LEU A 282 -0.66 -16.37 -5.04
CA LEU A 282 0.41 -16.01 -4.11
C LEU A 282 -0.09 -16.09 -2.65
N PRO A 283 0.79 -16.36 -1.67
CA PRO A 283 0.38 -16.59 -0.27
C PRO A 283 -0.48 -15.47 0.35
N SER A 284 -0.16 -14.20 0.07
CA SER A 284 -0.89 -13.05 0.60
C SER A 284 -1.98 -12.52 -0.33
N ALA A 285 -2.18 -13.12 -1.52
CA ALA A 285 -3.21 -12.71 -2.45
C ALA A 285 -4.62 -13.03 -1.90
N PRO A 286 -5.59 -12.14 -2.08
CA PRO A 286 -6.98 -12.46 -1.75
C PRO A 286 -7.55 -13.46 -2.76
N LYS A 287 -8.63 -14.14 -2.39
CA LYS A 287 -9.38 -14.98 -3.33
C LYS A 287 -9.94 -14.17 -4.52
N ASP A 288 -10.47 -13.00 -4.20
CA ASP A 288 -10.97 -12.03 -5.17
C ASP A 288 -10.30 -10.69 -4.93
N TYR A 289 -9.68 -10.13 -5.96
CA TYR A 289 -9.01 -8.83 -5.88
C TYR A 289 -10.02 -7.68 -5.84
N TYR A 290 -11.12 -7.84 -6.57
CA TYR A 290 -12.28 -6.95 -6.60
C TYR A 290 -13.52 -7.67 -6.10
N ALA A 291 -14.29 -7.03 -5.23
CA ALA A 291 -15.63 -7.46 -4.86
C ALA A 291 -16.63 -6.35 -5.21
N VAL A 292 -17.53 -6.61 -6.16
CA VAL A 292 -18.54 -5.64 -6.61
C VAL A 292 -19.88 -5.98 -5.99
N HIS A 293 -20.45 -5.06 -5.22
CA HIS A 293 -21.73 -5.22 -4.54
C HIS A 293 -22.87 -4.60 -5.33
N ASP A 294 -23.98 -5.33 -5.40
CA ASP A 294 -25.26 -4.81 -5.91
C ASP A 294 -26.08 -4.11 -4.81
N ASP A 295 -25.74 -4.35 -3.55
CA ASP A 295 -26.36 -3.69 -2.40
C ASP A 295 -25.96 -2.20 -2.39
N PRO A 296 -26.92 -1.25 -2.54
CA PRO A 296 -26.62 0.18 -2.60
C PRO A 296 -26.09 0.76 -1.27
N THR A 297 -26.13 -0.01 -0.18
CA THR A 297 -25.57 0.39 1.12
C THR A 297 -24.11 0.01 1.29
N ARG A 298 -23.49 -0.64 0.30
CA ARG A 298 -22.09 -1.11 0.30
C ARG A 298 -21.23 -0.31 -0.72
N PRO A 299 -19.92 -0.15 -0.45
CA PRO A 299 -19.16 -0.68 0.68
C PRO A 299 -19.31 0.16 1.96
N GLN A 300 -19.13 -0.50 3.11
CA GLN A 300 -19.08 0.15 4.43
C GLN A 300 -17.82 -0.29 5.19
N PRO A 301 -17.03 0.61 5.76
CA PRO A 301 -15.77 0.26 6.46
C PRO A 301 -15.93 -0.82 7.52
N ARG A 302 -17.02 -0.80 8.30
CA ARG A 302 -17.28 -1.76 9.38
C ARG A 302 -17.51 -3.18 8.86
N ILE A 303 -18.14 -3.32 7.70
CA ILE A 303 -18.51 -4.60 7.12
C ILE A 303 -17.42 -5.11 6.17
N ASP A 304 -16.79 -4.20 5.40
CA ASP A 304 -15.94 -4.55 4.28
C ASP A 304 -14.44 -4.60 4.59
N ARG A 305 -14.00 -4.03 5.73
CA ARG A 305 -12.56 -3.92 6.03
C ARG A 305 -11.82 -5.25 6.08
N ASN A 306 -12.49 -6.34 6.39
CA ASN A 306 -11.87 -7.67 6.53
C ASN A 306 -12.14 -8.60 5.33
N VAL A 307 -12.79 -8.13 4.26
CA VAL A 307 -12.98 -8.94 3.05
C VAL A 307 -11.64 -9.30 2.46
N GLY A 308 -11.43 -10.60 2.16
CA GLY A 308 -10.14 -11.11 1.70
C GLY A 308 -8.99 -10.82 2.66
N ASP A 309 -9.27 -10.84 3.97
CA ASP A 309 -8.35 -10.43 5.03
C ASP A 309 -7.76 -9.01 4.79
N GLY A 310 -8.60 -8.08 4.33
CA GLY A 310 -8.26 -6.68 4.03
C GLY A 310 -7.45 -6.47 2.75
N MET A 311 -7.34 -7.50 1.91
CA MET A 311 -6.62 -7.42 0.64
C MET A 311 -7.55 -7.24 -0.57
N THR A 312 -8.85 -7.48 -0.42
CA THR A 312 -9.85 -7.23 -1.46
C THR A 312 -10.26 -5.76 -1.47
N THR A 313 -10.24 -5.13 -2.65
CA THR A 313 -10.85 -3.82 -2.86
C THR A 313 -12.33 -3.99 -3.19
N THR A 314 -13.20 -3.41 -2.37
CA THR A 314 -14.65 -3.53 -2.55
C THR A 314 -15.20 -2.32 -3.30
N ILE A 315 -16.13 -2.58 -4.22
CA ILE A 315 -16.77 -1.58 -5.07
C ILE A 315 -18.29 -1.72 -4.92
N GLY A 316 -18.98 -0.62 -4.85
CA GLY A 316 -20.44 -0.59 -4.85
C GLY A 316 -20.96 0.71 -5.39
N ARG A 317 -22.30 0.83 -5.48
CA ARG A 317 -22.93 1.99 -6.10
C ARG A 317 -22.38 2.31 -7.48
N LEU A 318 -22.17 1.27 -8.27
CA LEU A 318 -21.72 1.41 -9.64
C LEU A 318 -22.90 1.88 -10.48
N GLU A 319 -22.89 3.16 -10.88
CA GLU A 319 -24.01 3.86 -11.49
C GLU A 319 -23.55 4.66 -12.71
N LYS A 320 -24.45 4.89 -13.68
CA LYS A 320 -24.21 5.82 -14.77
C LYS A 320 -24.03 7.23 -14.18
N GLU A 321 -23.08 7.97 -14.72
CA GLU A 321 -22.79 9.34 -14.34
C GLU A 321 -23.28 10.30 -15.46
N GLU A 322 -23.96 11.37 -15.07
CA GLU A 322 -24.68 12.24 -15.99
C GLU A 322 -23.97 13.56 -16.32
N LEU A 323 -22.88 13.89 -15.59
CA LEU A 323 -22.11 15.12 -15.83
C LEU A 323 -21.13 15.02 -17.00
N PHE A 324 -20.79 13.80 -17.39
CA PHE A 324 -19.85 13.49 -18.47
C PHE A 324 -20.57 12.86 -19.65
N ASP A 325 -20.09 13.04 -20.88
CA ASP A 325 -20.65 12.42 -22.07
C ASP A 325 -20.66 10.89 -21.96
N HIS A 326 -19.57 10.33 -21.43
CA HIS A 326 -19.41 8.91 -21.10
C HIS A 326 -18.92 8.79 -19.67
N GLY A 327 -19.82 8.68 -18.71
CA GLY A 327 -19.51 8.72 -17.30
C GLY A 327 -19.99 7.51 -16.52
N ILE A 328 -19.15 7.08 -15.57
CA ILE A 328 -19.49 6.11 -14.54
C ILE A 328 -19.06 6.63 -13.17
N LYS A 329 -19.85 6.36 -12.16
CA LYS A 329 -19.50 6.66 -10.77
C LYS A 329 -19.63 5.43 -9.90
N TYR A 330 -18.84 5.38 -8.84
CA TYR A 330 -18.88 4.29 -7.87
C TYR A 330 -18.30 4.72 -6.53
N MET A 331 -18.58 3.91 -5.51
CA MET A 331 -17.90 3.96 -4.22
C MET A 331 -16.91 2.80 -4.16
N LEU A 332 -15.69 3.07 -3.70
CA LEU A 332 -14.74 2.02 -3.37
C LEU A 332 -14.39 2.05 -1.88
N PHE A 333 -13.91 0.92 -1.38
CA PHE A 333 -13.27 0.78 -0.09
C PHE A 333 -12.00 -0.06 -0.22
N SER A 334 -10.89 0.41 0.33
CA SER A 334 -9.62 -0.30 0.41
C SER A 334 -8.98 -0.16 1.79
N HIS A 335 -8.37 -1.24 2.28
CA HIS A 335 -7.78 -1.25 3.63
C HIS A 335 -6.40 -0.60 3.63
N ASN A 336 -6.29 0.58 4.26
CA ASN A 336 -5.09 1.41 4.24
C ASN A 336 -3.84 0.77 4.88
N LYS A 337 -3.97 -0.04 5.93
CA LYS A 337 -2.83 -0.71 6.59
C LYS A 337 -2.48 -2.06 5.98
N LYS A 338 -3.44 -2.75 5.35
CA LYS A 338 -3.24 -4.06 4.73
C LYS A 338 -2.90 -3.90 3.24
N MET A 339 -3.88 -3.88 2.33
CA MET A 339 -3.62 -3.72 0.88
C MET A 339 -2.83 -2.43 0.59
N GLY A 340 -3.17 -1.32 1.23
CA GLY A 340 -2.51 -0.02 1.06
C GLY A 340 -1.17 0.14 1.80
N SER A 341 -0.64 -0.90 2.46
CA SER A 341 0.60 -0.82 3.23
C SER A 341 1.26 -2.19 3.45
N ALA A 342 1.37 -2.67 4.70
CA ALA A 342 2.23 -3.78 5.07
C ALA A 342 1.92 -5.09 4.31
N LYS A 343 0.66 -5.52 4.26
CA LYS A 343 0.31 -6.78 3.60
C LYS A 343 0.40 -6.67 2.07
N GLY A 344 0.09 -5.49 1.50
CA GLY A 344 0.38 -5.18 0.09
C GLY A 344 1.88 -5.21 -0.23
N ALA A 345 2.73 -4.75 0.71
CA ALA A 345 4.19 -4.84 0.56
C ALA A 345 4.69 -6.29 0.60
N ILE A 346 4.08 -7.15 1.42
CA ILE A 346 4.41 -8.58 1.42
C ILE A 346 4.00 -9.22 0.09
N LEU A 347 2.79 -8.93 -0.40
CA LEU A 347 2.34 -9.42 -1.72
C LEU A 347 3.25 -8.91 -2.85
N LEU A 348 3.74 -7.67 -2.76
CA LEU A 348 4.75 -7.14 -3.69
C LEU A 348 6.05 -7.94 -3.64
N ALA A 349 6.54 -8.24 -2.44
CA ALA A 349 7.74 -9.07 -2.27
C ALA A 349 7.54 -10.49 -2.83
N GLU A 350 6.37 -11.10 -2.62
CA GLU A 350 6.03 -12.41 -3.20
C GLU A 350 6.04 -12.38 -4.73
N MET A 351 5.46 -11.34 -5.34
CA MET A 351 5.47 -11.13 -6.78
C MET A 351 6.90 -10.97 -7.31
N LEU A 352 7.72 -10.14 -6.64
CA LEU A 352 9.11 -9.90 -7.03
C LEU A 352 9.98 -11.15 -6.85
N TYR A 353 9.74 -11.93 -5.80
CA TYR A 353 10.38 -13.22 -5.61
C TYR A 353 10.03 -14.21 -6.74
N LYS A 354 8.75 -14.30 -7.12
CA LYS A 354 8.32 -15.16 -8.24
C LYS A 354 8.89 -14.71 -9.61
N LYS A 355 9.30 -13.44 -9.71
CA LYS A 355 9.96 -12.86 -10.90
C LYS A 355 11.51 -12.91 -10.81
N ASP A 356 12.08 -13.67 -9.89
CA ASP A 356 13.52 -13.82 -9.67
C ASP A 356 14.25 -12.49 -9.41
N LYS A 357 13.58 -11.53 -8.73
CA LYS A 357 14.16 -10.22 -8.36
C LYS A 357 14.62 -10.18 -6.90
N ILE A 358 14.32 -11.24 -6.11
CA ILE A 358 14.74 -11.40 -4.71
C ILE A 358 15.44 -12.73 -4.52
#